data_1a7a5cba34d5d6de92c410693a67ff29
#
_entry.id   1a7a5cba34d5d6de92c410693a67ff29
#
_cell.length_a   1.000
_cell.length_b   1.000
_cell.length_c   1.000
_cell.angle_alpha   90.00
_cell.angle_beta   90.00
_cell.angle_gamma   90.00
#
_symmetry.space_group_name_H-M   'P 1'
#
loop_
_entity.id
_entity.type
_entity.pdbx_description
1 polymer ?
#
loop_
_entity_poly.entity_id
_entity_poly.type
_entity_poly.pdbx_seq_one_letter_code
_entity_poly.pdbx_strand_id
1 'polypeptide(L)'
;YMGLIILYFLGALSLSFLCSVLEAVLLSTPMSFISMKENQGNKTASLMKQYKNNVDRPVGAILSLNTIAHTIGSAGVGAESIKLFGEEYFGIISAILTLLILVLSEIIPKTIGASYWRSLAMPSTKIIRILIFITYPLVLLSELITKVFTPKSHQASMSREEVSAMVDVGTTEGIFRESESKIIKSCIRLAGVKAKEVMTPSIVVESANMHLTTKEFYEQKEWNFSRIPVYDNNKDYIVGYVLKDVVLKSVSDDEFQTRLSELMRPILSFNEDESLYQIWEKMLEKREHISIIVDEYGCLRGVVSMEDVIETMTGVEIVDEDDVAVDMQALAKEKSRLMMQK
;
A
#
# COMPACT_ATOMS: atom_id res chain seq x y z
N TYR A 1 -25.09 27.21 48.68
CA TYR A 1 -25.09 25.77 48.31
C TYR A 1 -25.49 25.56 46.83
N MET A 2 -26.65 26.06 46.35
CA MET A 2 -27.09 25.90 44.94
C MET A 2 -26.04 26.34 43.92
N GLY A 3 -25.39 27.51 44.13
CA GLY A 3 -24.35 28.01 43.23
C GLY A 3 -23.12 27.10 43.15
N LEU A 4 -22.77 26.45 44.27
CA LEU A 4 -21.64 25.50 44.29
C LEU A 4 -21.97 24.20 43.55
N ILE A 5 -23.19 23.67 43.68
CA ILE A 5 -23.68 22.51 42.94
C ILE A 5 -23.57 22.77 41.45
N ILE A 6 -24.07 23.93 40.98
CA ILE A 6 -24.01 24.33 39.57
C ILE A 6 -22.55 24.47 39.10
N LEU A 7 -21.69 25.06 39.93
CA LEU A 7 -20.26 25.23 39.59
C LEU A 7 -19.55 23.90 39.44
N TYR A 8 -19.71 22.97 40.39
CA TYR A 8 -19.10 21.63 40.32
C TYR A 8 -19.63 20.84 39.11
N PHE A 9 -20.95 20.89 38.88
CA PHE A 9 -21.61 20.19 37.80
C PHE A 9 -21.14 20.71 36.42
N LEU A 10 -21.26 22.02 36.18
CA LEU A 10 -20.87 22.61 34.89
C LEU A 10 -19.36 22.52 34.65
N GLY A 11 -18.54 22.68 35.68
CA GLY A 11 -17.09 22.52 35.57
C GLY A 11 -16.71 21.10 35.18
N ALA A 12 -17.25 20.11 35.88
CA ALA A 12 -17.00 18.70 35.54
C ALA A 12 -17.52 18.33 34.14
N LEU A 13 -18.76 18.76 33.84
CA LEU A 13 -19.38 18.49 32.53
C LEU A 13 -18.58 19.09 31.37
N SER A 14 -18.17 20.35 31.50
CA SER A 14 -17.42 21.04 30.43
C SER A 14 -16.04 20.41 30.19
N LEU A 15 -15.33 20.07 31.27
CA LEU A 15 -14.02 19.48 31.20
C LEU A 15 -14.07 18.04 30.63
N SER A 16 -15.04 17.26 31.10
CA SER A 16 -15.29 15.91 30.62
C SER A 16 -15.76 15.90 29.17
N PHE A 17 -16.66 16.82 28.78
CA PHE A 17 -17.07 17.00 27.39
C PHE A 17 -15.86 17.22 26.48
N LEU A 18 -14.96 18.14 26.84
CA LEU A 18 -13.76 18.42 26.09
C LEU A 18 -12.87 17.18 25.95
N CYS A 19 -12.61 16.46 27.07
CA CYS A 19 -11.83 15.24 27.08
C CYS A 19 -12.40 14.17 26.12
N SER A 20 -13.72 13.96 26.17
CA SER A 20 -14.43 12.98 25.33
C SER A 20 -14.38 13.32 23.84
N VAL A 21 -14.49 14.61 23.48
CA VAL A 21 -14.29 15.05 22.07
C VAL A 21 -12.86 14.78 21.63
N LEU A 22 -11.86 15.14 22.45
CA LEU A 22 -10.45 14.97 22.10
C LEU A 22 -10.07 13.50 21.92
N GLU A 23 -10.57 12.62 22.79
CA GLU A 23 -10.40 11.18 22.70
C GLU A 23 -10.98 10.64 21.39
N ALA A 24 -12.25 10.96 21.11
CA ALA A 24 -12.92 10.50 19.91
C ALA A 24 -12.24 11.00 18.63
N VAL A 25 -11.83 12.27 18.57
CA VAL A 25 -11.08 12.83 17.44
C VAL A 25 -9.74 12.13 17.26
N LEU A 26 -8.97 11.94 18.33
CA LEU A 26 -7.68 11.26 18.27
C LEU A 26 -7.82 9.84 17.72
N LEU A 27 -8.78 9.07 18.21
CA LEU A 27 -8.98 7.68 17.80
C LEU A 27 -9.56 7.57 16.39
N SER A 28 -10.49 8.43 16.00
CA SER A 28 -11.17 8.39 14.70
C SER A 28 -10.32 8.95 13.55
N THR A 29 -9.26 9.71 13.83
CA THR A 29 -8.43 10.29 12.76
C THR A 29 -7.52 9.22 12.13
N PRO A 30 -7.67 8.87 10.84
CA PRO A 30 -6.84 7.86 10.18
C PRO A 30 -5.44 8.40 9.88
N MET A 31 -4.45 7.50 9.84
CA MET A 31 -3.05 7.85 9.57
C MET A 31 -2.85 8.43 8.16
N SER A 32 -3.63 7.97 7.20
CA SER A 32 -3.63 8.49 5.82
C SER A 32 -3.94 9.98 5.75
N PHE A 33 -4.95 10.45 6.49
CA PHE A 33 -5.29 11.87 6.59
C PHE A 33 -4.16 12.69 7.24
N ILE A 34 -3.57 12.16 8.30
CA ILE A 34 -2.46 12.82 9.00
C ILE A 34 -1.26 12.98 8.04
N SER A 35 -0.88 11.92 7.33
CA SER A 35 0.22 11.95 6.36
C SER A 35 -0.06 12.92 5.20
N MET A 36 -1.29 12.94 4.70
CA MET A 36 -1.71 13.91 3.67
C MET A 36 -1.52 15.36 4.16
N LYS A 37 -1.94 15.67 5.41
CA LYS A 37 -1.78 17.00 6.00
C LYS A 37 -0.32 17.36 6.28
N GLU A 38 0.49 16.39 6.67
CA GLU A 38 1.95 16.55 6.85
C GLU A 38 2.63 16.92 5.53
N ASN A 39 2.30 16.21 4.44
CA ASN A 39 2.82 16.50 3.10
C ASN A 39 2.38 17.89 2.56
N GLN A 40 1.24 18.41 3.06
CA GLN A 40 0.81 19.80 2.79
C GLN A 40 1.55 20.84 3.64
N GLY A 41 2.57 20.46 4.41
CA GLY A 41 3.38 21.35 5.24
C GLY A 41 2.77 21.74 6.58
N ASN A 42 1.73 21.06 7.05
CA ASN A 42 1.09 21.36 8.33
C ASN A 42 1.91 20.80 9.51
N LYS A 43 2.60 21.66 10.25
CA LYS A 43 3.43 21.29 11.42
C LYS A 43 2.63 20.59 12.54
N THR A 44 1.34 20.86 12.67
CA THR A 44 0.49 20.21 13.67
C THR A 44 0.23 18.75 13.31
N ALA A 45 0.25 18.41 12.02
CA ALA A 45 0.08 17.05 11.55
C ALA A 45 1.23 16.14 11.99
N SER A 46 2.48 16.62 11.96
CA SER A 46 3.63 15.86 12.48
C SER A 46 3.50 15.53 13.98
N LEU A 47 2.95 16.47 14.76
CA LEU A 47 2.68 16.24 16.17
C LEU A 47 1.55 15.21 16.37
N MET A 48 0.47 15.31 15.57
CA MET A 48 -0.61 14.32 15.58
C MET A 48 -0.13 12.94 15.22
N LYS A 49 0.79 12.83 14.24
CA LYS A 49 1.45 11.58 13.85
C LYS A 49 2.22 10.94 15.02
N GLN A 50 2.97 11.75 15.77
CA GLN A 50 3.66 11.28 16.96
C GLN A 50 2.67 10.73 17.99
N TYR A 51 1.54 11.41 18.23
CA TYR A 51 0.50 10.96 19.15
C TYR A 51 -0.20 9.69 18.67
N LYS A 52 -0.39 9.52 17.37
CA LYS A 52 -0.97 8.31 16.79
C LYS A 52 -0.02 7.10 16.88
N ASN A 53 1.29 7.34 16.72
CA ASN A 53 2.31 6.29 16.84
C ASN A 53 2.54 5.85 18.31
N ASN A 54 2.29 6.73 19.25
CA ASN A 54 2.35 6.44 20.68
C ASN A 54 1.06 6.96 21.34
N VAL A 55 -0.02 6.21 21.11
CA VAL A 55 -1.38 6.61 21.52
C VAL A 55 -1.57 6.60 23.03
N ASP A 56 -0.79 5.80 23.74
CA ASP A 56 -0.89 5.65 25.21
C ASP A 56 -0.69 6.98 25.95
N ARG A 57 0.25 7.79 25.46
CA ARG A 57 0.59 9.07 26.05
C ARG A 57 -0.55 10.10 26.01
N PRO A 58 -1.14 10.44 24.84
CA PRO A 58 -2.26 11.38 24.77
C PRO A 58 -3.54 10.80 25.39
N VAL A 59 -3.81 9.50 25.25
CA VAL A 59 -4.97 8.87 25.86
C VAL A 59 -4.84 8.86 27.39
N GLY A 60 -3.68 8.52 27.92
CA GLY A 60 -3.41 8.59 29.36
C GLY A 60 -3.64 9.99 29.94
N ALA A 61 -3.22 11.06 29.22
CA ALA A 61 -3.47 12.43 29.61
C ALA A 61 -4.97 12.78 29.66
N ILE A 62 -5.70 12.43 28.59
CA ILE A 62 -7.13 12.69 28.45
C ILE A 62 -7.91 11.93 29.52
N LEU A 63 -7.66 10.62 29.68
CA LEU A 63 -8.36 9.79 30.66
C LEU A 63 -8.08 10.23 32.08
N SER A 64 -6.85 10.61 32.43
CA SER A 64 -6.50 11.10 33.75
C SER A 64 -7.29 12.36 34.09
N LEU A 65 -7.35 13.33 33.19
CA LEU A 65 -8.09 14.57 33.42
C LEU A 65 -9.60 14.33 33.47
N ASN A 66 -10.12 13.45 32.62
CA ASN A 66 -11.53 13.07 32.60
C ASN A 66 -11.94 12.43 33.93
N THR A 67 -11.14 11.49 34.45
CA THR A 67 -11.38 10.83 35.74
C THR A 67 -11.35 11.84 36.90
N ILE A 68 -10.41 12.77 36.92
CA ILE A 68 -10.34 13.84 37.92
C ILE A 68 -11.59 14.70 37.85
N ALA A 69 -12.03 15.11 36.66
CA ALA A 69 -13.23 15.93 36.49
C ALA A 69 -14.48 15.22 37.01
N HIS A 70 -14.67 13.95 36.65
CA HIS A 70 -15.80 13.17 37.15
C HIS A 70 -15.76 12.97 38.65
N THR A 71 -14.61 12.61 39.21
CA THR A 71 -14.48 12.32 40.64
C THR A 71 -14.73 13.56 41.48
N ILE A 72 -14.06 14.69 41.19
CA ILE A 72 -14.24 15.95 41.93
C ILE A 72 -15.65 16.51 41.73
N GLY A 73 -16.13 16.47 40.46
CA GLY A 73 -17.47 16.97 40.16
C GLY A 73 -18.56 16.19 40.86
N SER A 74 -18.57 14.86 40.77
CA SER A 74 -19.58 14.02 41.42
C SER A 74 -19.51 14.12 42.92
N ALA A 75 -18.32 14.09 43.53
CA ALA A 75 -18.15 14.26 44.97
C ALA A 75 -18.63 15.64 45.46
N GLY A 76 -18.28 16.71 44.70
CA GLY A 76 -18.72 18.07 45.05
C GLY A 76 -20.23 18.24 44.94
N VAL A 77 -20.84 17.78 43.83
CA VAL A 77 -22.31 17.82 43.69
C VAL A 77 -22.98 16.98 44.77
N GLY A 78 -22.49 15.77 45.05
CA GLY A 78 -23.05 14.89 46.08
C GLY A 78 -23.03 15.51 47.47
N ALA A 79 -21.87 16.04 47.90
CA ALA A 79 -21.69 16.66 49.19
C ALA A 79 -22.59 17.90 49.39
N GLU A 80 -22.69 18.77 48.39
CA GLU A 80 -23.55 19.96 48.49
C GLU A 80 -25.04 19.62 48.34
N SER A 81 -25.40 18.55 47.62
CA SER A 81 -26.77 18.08 47.47
C SER A 81 -27.32 17.54 48.81
N ILE A 82 -26.50 16.78 49.55
CA ILE A 82 -26.90 16.31 50.89
C ILE A 82 -27.21 17.48 51.83
N LYS A 83 -26.40 18.54 51.82
CA LYS A 83 -26.61 19.73 52.63
C LYS A 83 -27.90 20.50 52.27
N LEU A 84 -28.29 20.45 50.98
CA LEU A 84 -29.43 21.21 50.48
C LEU A 84 -30.75 20.44 50.57
N PHE A 85 -30.72 19.15 50.19
CA PHE A 85 -31.93 18.31 50.04
C PHE A 85 -32.05 17.21 51.07
N GLY A 86 -31.02 16.95 51.88
CA GLY A 86 -30.99 15.85 52.87
C GLY A 86 -30.47 14.53 52.27
N GLU A 87 -30.13 13.58 53.14
CA GLU A 87 -29.58 12.28 52.79
C GLU A 87 -30.57 11.39 52.03
N GLU A 88 -31.85 11.55 52.23
CA GLU A 88 -32.91 10.74 51.60
C GLU A 88 -32.93 10.86 50.08
N TYR A 89 -32.57 12.03 49.55
CA TYR A 89 -32.56 12.29 48.09
C TYR A 89 -31.25 11.98 47.38
N PHE A 90 -30.20 11.63 48.14
CA PHE A 90 -28.87 11.41 47.60
C PHE A 90 -28.84 10.35 46.48
N GLY A 91 -29.56 9.24 46.66
CA GLY A 91 -29.61 8.16 45.65
C GLY A 91 -30.24 8.62 44.34
N ILE A 92 -31.34 9.36 44.38
CA ILE A 92 -32.03 9.87 43.20
C ILE A 92 -31.16 10.91 42.46
N ILE A 93 -30.56 11.83 43.21
CA ILE A 93 -29.68 12.88 42.66
C ILE A 93 -28.47 12.25 42.00
N SER A 94 -27.85 11.25 42.64
CA SER A 94 -26.70 10.52 42.06
C SER A 94 -27.07 9.78 40.79
N ALA A 95 -28.23 9.16 40.72
CA ALA A 95 -28.71 8.47 39.51
C ALA A 95 -28.96 9.46 38.36
N ILE A 96 -29.61 10.59 38.63
CA ILE A 96 -29.83 11.65 37.64
C ILE A 96 -28.50 12.23 37.17
N LEU A 97 -27.57 12.52 38.08
CA LEU A 97 -26.24 13.03 37.77
C LEU A 97 -25.45 12.08 36.88
N THR A 98 -25.48 10.79 37.21
CA THR A 98 -24.80 9.75 36.39
C THR A 98 -25.35 9.71 34.97
N LEU A 99 -26.69 9.76 34.83
CA LEU A 99 -27.32 9.77 33.51
C LEU A 99 -26.97 11.04 32.72
N LEU A 100 -26.97 12.21 33.35
CA LEU A 100 -26.60 13.47 32.72
C LEU A 100 -25.12 13.47 32.29
N ILE A 101 -24.22 13.00 33.14
CA ILE A 101 -22.80 12.85 32.79
C ILE A 101 -22.63 11.91 31.61
N LEU A 102 -23.23 10.71 31.65
CA LEU A 102 -23.15 9.73 30.59
C LEU A 102 -23.60 10.30 29.25
N VAL A 103 -24.75 10.94 29.21
CA VAL A 103 -25.32 11.46 27.95
C VAL A 103 -24.59 12.69 27.46
N LEU A 104 -24.44 13.71 28.34
CA LEU A 104 -23.95 15.03 27.93
C LEU A 104 -22.43 15.11 27.86
N SER A 105 -21.68 14.32 28.65
CA SER A 105 -20.23 14.40 28.67
C SER A 105 -19.49 13.21 28.02
N GLU A 106 -20.20 12.13 27.73
CA GLU A 106 -19.57 10.96 27.05
C GLU A 106 -20.21 10.67 25.71
N ILE A 107 -21.50 10.34 25.61
CA ILE A 107 -22.14 9.89 24.38
C ILE A 107 -22.14 11.00 23.33
N ILE A 108 -22.69 12.17 23.65
CA ILE A 108 -22.80 13.28 22.69
C ILE A 108 -21.45 13.77 22.24
N PRO A 109 -20.47 14.08 23.11
CA PRO A 109 -19.18 14.60 22.65
C PRO A 109 -18.35 13.56 21.90
N LYS A 110 -18.40 12.27 22.25
CA LYS A 110 -17.75 11.21 21.48
C LYS A 110 -18.34 11.08 20.07
N THR A 111 -19.66 11.18 19.96
CA THR A 111 -20.34 11.18 18.65
C THR A 111 -19.93 12.38 17.80
N ILE A 112 -19.88 13.59 18.41
CA ILE A 112 -19.42 14.81 17.72
C ILE A 112 -17.96 14.65 17.28
N GLY A 113 -17.08 14.20 18.17
CA GLY A 113 -15.67 13.99 17.88
C GLY A 113 -15.43 13.00 16.74
N ALA A 114 -16.16 11.88 16.77
CA ALA A 114 -16.08 10.85 15.72
C ALA A 114 -16.68 11.30 14.39
N SER A 115 -17.75 12.11 14.39
CA SER A 115 -18.38 12.60 13.16
C SER A 115 -17.61 13.75 12.51
N TYR A 116 -17.09 14.66 13.31
CA TYR A 116 -16.40 15.88 12.82
C TYR A 116 -14.88 15.82 12.96
N TRP A 117 -14.28 14.63 13.06
CA TRP A 117 -12.84 14.46 13.27
C TRP A 117 -11.98 15.19 12.23
N ARG A 118 -12.41 15.28 10.96
CA ARG A 118 -11.64 15.94 9.88
C ARG A 118 -11.36 17.41 10.17
N SER A 119 -12.33 18.14 10.69
CA SER A 119 -12.19 19.57 11.04
C SER A 119 -11.54 19.77 12.41
N LEU A 120 -11.79 18.84 13.35
CA LEU A 120 -11.32 18.93 14.72
C LEU A 120 -9.92 18.37 14.96
N ALA A 121 -9.36 17.54 14.06
CA ALA A 121 -8.07 16.88 14.26
C ALA A 121 -6.91 17.85 14.58
N MET A 122 -6.74 18.89 13.80
CA MET A 122 -5.62 19.82 14.01
C MET A 122 -5.79 20.72 15.26
N PRO A 123 -6.96 21.31 15.54
CA PRO A 123 -7.19 22.02 16.81
C PRO A 123 -7.01 21.11 18.03
N SER A 124 -7.60 19.90 18.00
CA SER A 124 -7.50 18.92 19.08
C SER A 124 -6.06 18.56 19.44
N THR A 125 -5.20 18.40 18.45
CA THR A 125 -3.78 18.10 18.66
C THR A 125 -3.09 19.15 19.52
N LYS A 126 -3.41 20.44 19.32
CA LYS A 126 -2.84 21.54 20.15
C LYS A 126 -3.33 21.49 21.58
N ILE A 127 -4.62 21.19 21.77
CA ILE A 127 -5.23 21.07 23.10
C ILE A 127 -4.65 19.86 23.83
N ILE A 128 -4.53 18.70 23.16
CA ILE A 128 -3.92 17.49 23.73
C ILE A 128 -2.49 17.76 24.19
N ARG A 129 -1.71 18.55 23.46
CA ARG A 129 -0.36 18.96 23.91
C ARG A 129 -0.38 19.68 25.25
N ILE A 130 -1.33 20.59 25.44
CA ILE A 130 -1.51 21.33 26.70
C ILE A 130 -1.93 20.37 27.82
N LEU A 131 -2.86 19.44 27.54
CA LEU A 131 -3.30 18.43 28.51
C LEU A 131 -2.14 17.54 28.96
N ILE A 132 -1.33 17.03 28.03
CA ILE A 132 -0.15 16.21 28.37
C ILE A 132 0.81 16.99 29.29
N PHE A 133 0.97 18.30 29.07
CA PHE A 133 1.81 19.12 29.94
C PHE A 133 1.23 19.27 31.35
N ILE A 134 -0.07 19.52 31.48
CA ILE A 134 -0.76 19.68 32.78
C ILE A 134 -0.78 18.36 33.56
N THR A 135 -1.04 17.24 32.86
CA THR A 135 -1.19 15.91 33.49
C THR A 135 0.11 15.10 33.44
N TYR A 136 1.25 15.73 33.18
CA TYR A 136 2.54 15.06 32.93
C TYR A 136 2.90 13.98 33.98
N PRO A 137 2.77 14.21 35.33
CA PRO A 137 3.11 13.18 36.30
C PRO A 137 2.23 11.93 36.18
N LEU A 138 0.94 12.10 35.84
CA LEU A 138 0.00 11.01 35.66
C LEU A 138 0.26 10.25 34.35
N VAL A 139 0.65 10.97 33.31
CA VAL A 139 1.07 10.37 32.03
C VAL A 139 2.30 9.49 32.23
N LEU A 140 3.28 9.94 33.00
CA LEU A 140 4.49 9.15 33.31
C LEU A 140 4.13 7.84 34.03
N LEU A 141 3.21 7.91 34.99
CA LEU A 141 2.70 6.73 35.68
C LEU A 141 1.99 5.76 34.71
N SER A 142 1.15 6.29 33.83
CA SER A 142 0.46 5.49 32.80
C SER A 142 1.46 4.80 31.86
N GLU A 143 2.48 5.53 31.36
CA GLU A 143 3.54 4.96 30.50
C GLU A 143 4.32 3.85 31.21
N LEU A 144 4.57 3.98 32.51
CA LEU A 144 5.27 2.96 33.29
C LEU A 144 4.43 1.67 33.37
N ILE A 145 3.13 1.81 33.61
CA ILE A 145 2.20 0.67 33.68
C ILE A 145 2.09 0.01 32.29
N THR A 146 1.87 0.80 31.24
CA THR A 146 1.69 0.28 29.87
C THR A 146 2.92 -0.50 29.41
N LYS A 147 4.14 -0.06 29.73
CA LYS A 147 5.39 -0.77 29.38
C LYS A 147 5.47 -2.20 29.91
N VAL A 148 4.77 -2.49 31.00
CA VAL A 148 4.73 -3.86 31.60
C VAL A 148 3.84 -4.77 30.76
N PHE A 149 2.78 -4.24 30.14
CA PHE A 149 1.73 -5.02 29.46
C PHE A 149 1.84 -5.01 27.93
N THR A 150 2.60 -4.08 27.34
CA THR A 150 2.69 -3.96 25.88
C THR A 150 3.85 -4.79 25.33
N PRO A 151 3.59 -5.79 24.47
CA PRO A 151 4.65 -6.55 23.79
C PRO A 151 5.40 -5.63 22.82
N LYS A 152 6.73 -5.76 22.77
CA LYS A 152 7.58 -5.08 21.79
C LYS A 152 7.46 -5.74 20.41
N SER A 153 6.31 -5.69 19.77
CA SER A 153 6.18 -6.16 18.39
C SER A 153 6.19 -4.96 17.45
N HIS A 154 7.25 -4.82 16.68
CA HIS A 154 7.26 -4.00 15.48
C HIS A 154 6.53 -4.79 14.38
N GLN A 155 5.22 -4.82 14.42
CA GLN A 155 4.44 -5.24 13.26
C GLN A 155 4.47 -4.10 12.24
N ALA A 156 4.75 -4.44 11.00
CA ALA A 156 4.55 -3.51 9.90
C ALA A 156 3.11 -2.98 9.98
N SER A 157 2.96 -1.67 9.98
CA SER A 157 1.67 -1.02 10.28
C SER A 157 0.59 -1.27 9.23
N MET A 158 0.92 -1.90 8.10
CA MET A 158 -0.02 -2.20 7.01
C MET A 158 0.56 -3.30 6.10
N SER A 159 -0.22 -4.34 5.79
CA SER A 159 0.13 -5.38 4.84
C SER A 159 -0.26 -4.98 3.40
N ARG A 160 0.28 -5.70 2.39
CA ARG A 160 -0.10 -5.50 0.98
C ARG A 160 -1.58 -5.83 0.74
N GLU A 161 -2.10 -6.81 1.45
CA GLU A 161 -3.49 -7.24 1.42
C GLU A 161 -4.41 -6.14 1.96
N GLU A 162 -4.00 -5.47 3.05
CA GLU A 162 -4.75 -4.33 3.61
C GLU A 162 -4.78 -3.15 2.63
N VAL A 163 -3.67 -2.85 1.94
CA VAL A 163 -3.64 -1.81 0.90
C VAL A 163 -4.58 -2.19 -0.24
N SER A 164 -4.57 -3.45 -0.68
CA SER A 164 -5.47 -3.95 -1.72
C SER A 164 -6.95 -3.81 -1.32
N ALA A 165 -7.28 -4.15 -0.06
CA ALA A 165 -8.63 -3.99 0.48
C ALA A 165 -9.06 -2.51 0.54
N MET A 166 -8.14 -1.58 0.86
CA MET A 166 -8.43 -0.14 0.81
C MET A 166 -8.76 0.35 -0.60
N VAL A 167 -8.12 -0.21 -1.63
CA VAL A 167 -8.45 0.09 -3.04
C VAL A 167 -9.86 -0.39 -3.37
N ASP A 168 -10.28 -1.56 -2.89
CA ASP A 168 -11.64 -2.07 -3.09
C ASP A 168 -12.69 -1.16 -2.42
N VAL A 169 -12.43 -0.71 -1.19
CA VAL A 169 -13.29 0.28 -0.51
C VAL A 169 -13.38 1.57 -1.32
N GLY A 170 -12.24 2.10 -1.79
CA GLY A 170 -12.23 3.31 -2.64
C GLY A 170 -13.00 3.14 -3.94
N THR A 171 -13.00 1.93 -4.51
CA THR A 171 -13.79 1.61 -5.72
C THR A 171 -15.29 1.61 -5.41
N THR A 172 -15.68 0.99 -4.28
CA THR A 172 -17.09 0.96 -3.84
C THR A 172 -17.62 2.37 -3.53
N GLU A 173 -16.78 3.23 -2.97
CA GLU A 173 -17.11 4.64 -2.69
C GLU A 173 -17.05 5.54 -3.94
N GLY A 174 -16.69 5.00 -5.11
CA GLY A 174 -16.61 5.75 -6.38
C GLY A 174 -15.40 6.67 -6.51
N ILE A 175 -14.37 6.49 -5.67
CA ILE A 175 -13.09 7.23 -5.76
C ILE A 175 -12.27 6.73 -6.95
N PHE A 176 -12.25 5.41 -7.18
CA PHE A 176 -11.58 4.76 -8.30
C PHE A 176 -12.60 4.11 -9.23
N ARG A 177 -12.28 4.09 -10.52
CA ARG A 177 -12.97 3.26 -11.49
C ARG A 177 -12.52 1.80 -11.34
N GLU A 178 -13.33 0.84 -11.78
CA GLU A 178 -12.97 -0.58 -11.73
C GLU A 178 -11.66 -0.89 -12.48
N SER A 179 -11.42 -0.24 -13.62
CA SER A 179 -10.17 -0.37 -14.38
C SER A 179 -8.95 0.13 -13.60
N GLU A 180 -9.06 1.29 -12.93
CA GLU A 180 -7.99 1.85 -12.11
C GLU A 180 -7.69 0.95 -10.91
N SER A 181 -8.72 0.46 -10.24
CA SER A 181 -8.61 -0.49 -9.13
C SER A 181 -7.86 -1.77 -9.56
N LYS A 182 -8.20 -2.31 -10.74
CA LYS A 182 -7.56 -3.51 -11.29
C LYS A 182 -6.05 -3.27 -11.49
N ILE A 183 -5.67 -2.17 -12.11
CA ILE A 183 -4.25 -1.81 -12.35
C ILE A 183 -3.50 -1.65 -11.02
N ILE A 184 -4.05 -0.90 -10.05
CA ILE A 184 -3.41 -0.69 -8.74
C ILE A 184 -3.17 -2.03 -8.04
N LYS A 185 -4.16 -2.91 -8.02
CA LYS A 185 -4.05 -4.24 -7.40
C LYS A 185 -3.04 -5.14 -8.11
N SER A 186 -2.99 -5.09 -9.45
CA SER A 186 -1.99 -5.81 -10.23
C SER A 186 -0.57 -5.33 -9.95
N CYS A 187 -0.36 -4.01 -9.82
CA CYS A 187 0.94 -3.45 -9.41
C CYS A 187 1.37 -3.94 -8.02
N ILE A 188 0.43 -4.01 -7.06
CA ILE A 188 0.72 -4.52 -5.71
C ILE A 188 1.14 -6.00 -5.75
N ARG A 189 0.53 -6.80 -6.64
CA ARG A 189 0.80 -8.23 -6.81
C ARG A 189 2.08 -8.53 -7.60
N LEU A 190 2.51 -7.62 -8.48
CA LEU A 190 3.61 -7.81 -9.43
C LEU A 190 4.89 -8.36 -8.77
N ALA A 191 5.20 -7.91 -7.55
CA ALA A 191 6.36 -8.40 -6.80
C ALA A 191 6.26 -9.88 -6.34
N GLY A 192 5.06 -10.45 -6.36
CA GLY A 192 4.81 -11.86 -6.04
C GLY A 192 4.71 -12.76 -7.27
N VAL A 193 4.59 -12.19 -8.47
CA VAL A 193 4.51 -12.92 -9.74
C VAL A 193 5.93 -13.32 -10.17
N LYS A 194 6.13 -14.59 -10.49
CA LYS A 194 7.41 -15.13 -10.97
C LYS A 194 7.50 -15.08 -12.49
N ALA A 195 8.73 -14.98 -13.02
CA ALA A 195 8.99 -14.96 -14.46
C ALA A 195 8.34 -16.13 -15.20
N LYS A 196 8.43 -17.35 -14.65
CA LYS A 196 7.86 -18.57 -15.25
C LYS A 196 6.34 -18.54 -15.41
N GLU A 197 5.63 -17.68 -14.68
CA GLU A 197 4.17 -17.58 -14.75
C GLU A 197 3.69 -16.72 -15.93
N VAL A 198 4.56 -15.81 -16.42
CA VAL A 198 4.21 -14.84 -17.45
C VAL A 198 5.06 -14.92 -18.72
N MET A 199 6.24 -15.55 -18.64
CA MET A 199 7.15 -15.65 -19.79
C MET A 199 6.49 -16.31 -21.01
N THR A 200 6.88 -15.86 -22.19
CA THR A 200 6.66 -16.59 -23.43
C THR A 200 7.59 -17.81 -23.46
N PRO A 201 7.05 -19.05 -23.44
CA PRO A 201 7.87 -20.25 -23.34
C PRO A 201 8.79 -20.49 -24.52
N SER A 202 9.98 -21.07 -24.29
CA SER A 202 11.02 -21.30 -25.30
C SER A 202 10.57 -22.05 -26.56
N ILE A 203 9.53 -22.88 -26.45
CA ILE A 203 8.96 -23.66 -27.57
C ILE A 203 8.35 -22.78 -28.68
N VAL A 204 7.98 -21.55 -28.37
CA VAL A 204 7.42 -20.56 -29.30
C VAL A 204 8.38 -19.41 -29.59
N VAL A 205 9.50 -19.32 -28.89
CA VAL A 205 10.51 -18.29 -29.11
C VAL A 205 11.20 -18.51 -30.45
N GLU A 206 11.17 -17.49 -31.31
CA GLU A 206 11.99 -17.46 -32.53
C GLU A 206 13.40 -17.00 -32.20
N SER A 207 14.40 -17.79 -32.56
CA SER A 207 15.82 -17.45 -32.39
C SER A 207 16.64 -17.73 -33.65
N ALA A 208 17.70 -16.95 -33.85
CA ALA A 208 18.59 -17.06 -35.00
C ALA A 208 20.00 -17.45 -34.58
N ASN A 209 20.75 -18.10 -35.48
CA ASN A 209 22.17 -18.36 -35.25
C ASN A 209 22.96 -17.06 -35.49
N MET A 210 23.86 -16.68 -34.58
CA MET A 210 24.65 -15.45 -34.67
C MET A 210 25.63 -15.41 -35.86
N HIS A 211 25.93 -16.55 -36.44
CA HIS A 211 26.84 -16.66 -37.62
C HIS A 211 26.14 -16.44 -38.96
N LEU A 212 24.80 -16.39 -38.98
CA LEU A 212 24.07 -16.04 -40.22
C LEU A 212 24.45 -14.65 -40.69
N THR A 213 24.54 -14.50 -42.03
CA THR A 213 24.66 -13.20 -42.67
C THR A 213 23.28 -12.51 -42.70
N THR A 214 23.27 -11.21 -42.91
CA THR A 214 22.04 -10.41 -43.06
C THR A 214 21.17 -10.92 -44.20
N LYS A 215 21.81 -11.37 -45.31
CA LYS A 215 21.14 -11.99 -46.46
C LYS A 215 20.48 -13.31 -46.06
N GLU A 216 21.25 -14.23 -45.45
CA GLU A 216 20.71 -15.53 -45.01
C GLU A 216 19.58 -15.39 -44.01
N PHE A 217 19.68 -14.41 -43.09
CA PHE A 217 18.60 -14.10 -42.13
C PHE A 217 17.32 -13.67 -42.86
N TYR A 218 17.46 -12.80 -43.88
CA TYR A 218 16.32 -12.31 -44.65
C TYR A 218 15.69 -13.43 -45.52
N GLU A 219 16.48 -14.28 -46.13
CA GLU A 219 16.02 -15.35 -47.03
C GLU A 219 15.52 -16.60 -46.28
N GLN A 220 15.90 -16.81 -45.03
CA GLN A 220 15.60 -18.05 -44.30
C GLN A 220 14.10 -18.21 -44.02
N LYS A 221 13.45 -17.17 -43.55
CA LYS A 221 12.02 -17.13 -43.21
C LYS A 221 11.53 -15.72 -42.95
N GLU A 222 10.22 -15.54 -42.94
CA GLU A 222 9.61 -14.35 -42.37
C GLU A 222 9.73 -14.37 -40.86
N TRP A 223 10.27 -13.31 -40.29
CA TRP A 223 10.42 -13.14 -38.84
C TRP A 223 9.27 -12.28 -38.29
N ASN A 224 8.55 -12.83 -37.35
CA ASN A 224 7.33 -12.19 -36.80
C ASN A 224 7.61 -11.18 -35.70
N PHE A 225 8.78 -11.22 -35.09
CA PHE A 225 9.11 -10.39 -33.93
C PHE A 225 10.13 -9.32 -34.21
N SER A 226 10.02 -8.17 -33.57
CA SER A 226 10.96 -7.04 -33.73
C SER A 226 12.33 -7.30 -33.09
N ARG A 227 12.39 -8.16 -32.06
CA ARG A 227 13.63 -8.53 -31.34
C ARG A 227 13.82 -10.02 -31.39
N ILE A 228 14.89 -10.47 -32.04
CA ILE A 228 15.17 -11.87 -32.24
C ILE A 228 16.36 -12.29 -31.38
N PRO A 229 16.17 -13.14 -30.36
CA PRO A 229 17.28 -13.75 -29.63
C PRO A 229 18.23 -14.50 -30.53
N VAL A 230 19.53 -14.39 -30.27
CA VAL A 230 20.54 -15.07 -31.04
C VAL A 230 21.36 -16.02 -30.18
N TYR A 231 21.69 -17.19 -30.77
CA TYR A 231 22.49 -18.25 -30.15
C TYR A 231 23.75 -18.52 -30.98
N ASP A 232 24.78 -19.08 -30.37
CA ASP A 232 26.01 -19.52 -31.07
C ASP A 232 25.83 -20.92 -31.68
N ASN A 233 26.03 -21.97 -30.87
CA ASN A 233 26.01 -23.35 -31.36
C ASN A 233 24.74 -24.11 -31.00
N ASN A 234 24.16 -23.80 -29.81
CA ASN A 234 22.97 -24.44 -29.31
C ASN A 234 21.89 -23.41 -29.02
N LYS A 235 20.66 -23.67 -29.50
CA LYS A 235 19.48 -22.83 -29.30
C LYS A 235 19.09 -22.61 -27.85
N ASP A 236 19.51 -23.48 -26.94
CA ASP A 236 19.25 -23.37 -25.54
C ASP A 236 20.11 -22.30 -24.85
N TYR A 237 21.18 -21.83 -25.49
CA TYR A 237 22.08 -20.81 -24.95
C TYR A 237 22.07 -19.55 -25.78
N ILE A 238 21.27 -18.59 -25.36
CA ILE A 238 21.17 -17.29 -26.02
C ILE A 238 22.32 -16.39 -25.57
N VAL A 239 22.99 -15.78 -26.51
CA VAL A 239 24.15 -14.90 -26.28
C VAL A 239 23.84 -13.42 -26.44
N GLY A 240 22.70 -13.08 -27.06
CA GLY A 240 22.27 -11.71 -27.30
C GLY A 240 20.96 -11.67 -28.08
N TYR A 241 20.65 -10.51 -28.66
CA TYR A 241 19.52 -10.36 -29.57
C TYR A 241 19.87 -9.39 -30.72
N VAL A 242 19.17 -9.49 -31.83
CA VAL A 242 19.22 -8.52 -32.92
C VAL A 242 17.88 -7.83 -33.08
N LEU A 243 17.89 -6.58 -33.56
CA LEU A 243 16.71 -5.87 -34.00
C LEU A 243 16.42 -6.18 -35.46
N LYS A 244 15.22 -6.66 -35.78
CA LYS A 244 14.77 -6.99 -37.15
C LYS A 244 14.96 -5.81 -38.08
N ASP A 245 14.59 -4.60 -37.67
CA ASP A 245 14.72 -3.38 -38.47
C ASP A 245 16.16 -3.01 -38.78
N VAL A 246 17.10 -3.24 -37.85
CA VAL A 246 18.55 -3.01 -38.08
C VAL A 246 19.11 -3.99 -39.10
N VAL A 247 18.70 -5.27 -39.02
CA VAL A 247 19.12 -6.28 -40.00
C VAL A 247 18.54 -5.96 -41.37
N LEU A 248 17.26 -5.60 -41.46
CA LEU A 248 16.63 -5.22 -42.72
C LEU A 248 17.23 -3.95 -43.33
N LYS A 249 17.66 -3.01 -42.51
CA LYS A 249 18.39 -1.83 -42.95
C LYS A 249 19.73 -2.20 -43.56
N SER A 250 20.54 -3.06 -42.94
CA SER A 250 21.79 -3.55 -43.51
C SER A 250 21.56 -4.24 -44.85
N VAL A 251 20.47 -5.01 -45.00
CA VAL A 251 20.10 -5.62 -46.30
C VAL A 251 19.78 -4.52 -47.34
N SER A 252 19.05 -3.47 -46.93
CA SER A 252 18.70 -2.33 -47.81
C SER A 252 19.92 -1.51 -48.23
N ASP A 253 20.96 -1.48 -47.41
CA ASP A 253 22.23 -0.79 -47.66
C ASP A 253 23.24 -1.69 -48.42
N ASP A 254 22.81 -2.84 -48.98
CA ASP A 254 23.59 -3.84 -49.67
C ASP A 254 24.69 -4.53 -48.85
N GLU A 255 24.60 -4.47 -47.51
CA GLU A 255 25.54 -5.11 -46.58
C GLU A 255 25.20 -6.59 -46.35
N PHE A 256 25.11 -7.37 -47.42
CA PHE A 256 24.62 -8.75 -47.41
C PHE A 256 25.49 -9.74 -46.63
N GLN A 257 26.78 -9.43 -46.46
CA GLN A 257 27.75 -10.33 -45.80
C GLN A 257 27.97 -10.01 -44.31
N THR A 258 27.34 -8.98 -43.78
CA THR A 258 27.44 -8.63 -42.37
C THR A 258 26.80 -9.75 -41.52
N ARG A 259 27.49 -10.22 -40.50
CA ARG A 259 26.98 -11.29 -39.62
C ARG A 259 26.08 -10.70 -38.53
N LEU A 260 25.13 -11.50 -38.08
CA LEU A 260 24.26 -11.11 -36.95
C LEU A 260 25.07 -10.82 -35.68
N SER A 261 26.20 -11.51 -35.47
CA SER A 261 27.14 -11.26 -34.38
C SER A 261 27.68 -9.82 -34.33
N GLU A 262 27.75 -9.14 -35.50
CA GLU A 262 28.22 -7.75 -35.59
C GLU A 262 27.11 -6.72 -35.23
N LEU A 263 25.85 -7.11 -35.42
CA LEU A 263 24.66 -6.30 -35.14
C LEU A 263 24.03 -6.63 -33.78
N MET A 264 24.52 -7.68 -33.13
CA MET A 264 23.98 -8.21 -31.90
C MET A 264 24.15 -7.23 -30.71
N ARG A 265 23.15 -7.18 -29.88
CA ARG A 265 23.14 -6.46 -28.60
C ARG A 265 23.16 -7.44 -27.43
N PRO A 266 23.74 -7.06 -26.28
CA PRO A 266 23.66 -7.88 -25.10
C PRO A 266 22.19 -8.03 -24.63
N ILE A 267 21.86 -9.18 -24.04
CA ILE A 267 20.52 -9.45 -23.51
C ILE A 267 20.59 -9.69 -22.00
N LEU A 268 19.58 -9.21 -21.28
CA LEU A 268 19.44 -9.49 -19.84
C LEU A 268 18.97 -10.93 -19.65
N SER A 269 19.53 -11.59 -18.63
CA SER A 269 19.19 -12.96 -18.27
C SER A 269 18.75 -13.02 -16.81
N PHE A 270 17.64 -13.70 -16.52
CA PHE A 270 17.07 -13.85 -15.21
C PHE A 270 16.66 -15.30 -14.95
N ASN A 271 16.64 -15.69 -13.67
CA ASN A 271 16.17 -17.02 -13.30
C ASN A 271 14.62 -17.09 -13.38
N GLU A 272 14.08 -18.28 -13.68
CA GLU A 272 12.64 -18.49 -13.82
C GLU A 272 11.85 -18.24 -12.54
N ASP A 273 12.49 -18.26 -11.37
CA ASP A 273 11.89 -17.97 -10.07
C ASP A 273 12.04 -16.50 -9.62
N GLU A 274 12.74 -15.67 -10.39
CA GLU A 274 12.84 -14.23 -10.09
C GLU A 274 11.47 -13.54 -10.25
N SER A 275 11.24 -12.49 -9.42
CA SER A 275 9.99 -11.75 -9.49
C SER A 275 9.93 -10.86 -10.73
N LEU A 276 8.76 -10.81 -11.35
CA LEU A 276 8.51 -9.96 -12.52
C LEU A 276 8.81 -8.47 -12.23
N TYR A 277 8.61 -8.02 -10.99
CA TYR A 277 8.95 -6.66 -10.57
C TYR A 277 10.45 -6.38 -10.67
N GLN A 278 11.31 -7.31 -10.21
CA GLN A 278 12.77 -7.15 -10.27
C GLN A 278 13.26 -7.15 -11.72
N ILE A 279 12.69 -8.03 -12.55
CA ILE A 279 12.98 -8.07 -13.99
C ILE A 279 12.63 -6.74 -14.64
N TRP A 280 11.41 -6.24 -14.41
CA TRP A 280 10.94 -4.96 -14.91
C TRP A 280 11.83 -3.79 -14.49
N GLU A 281 12.17 -3.71 -13.20
CA GLU A 281 13.05 -2.66 -12.68
C GLU A 281 14.41 -2.66 -13.38
N LYS A 282 14.98 -3.86 -13.61
CA LYS A 282 16.27 -4.02 -14.27
C LYS A 282 16.21 -3.69 -15.76
N MET A 283 15.13 -4.09 -16.43
CA MET A 283 14.90 -3.74 -17.84
C MET A 283 14.78 -2.21 -18.01
N LEU A 284 14.07 -1.52 -17.12
CA LEU A 284 13.98 -0.05 -17.13
C LEU A 284 15.36 0.61 -16.88
N GLU A 285 16.12 0.14 -15.88
CA GLU A 285 17.46 0.66 -15.57
C GLU A 285 18.39 0.57 -16.77
N LYS A 286 18.35 -0.56 -17.48
CA LYS A 286 19.21 -0.84 -18.65
C LYS A 286 18.64 -0.36 -19.97
N ARG A 287 17.41 0.13 -19.98
CA ARG A 287 16.64 0.53 -21.19
C ARG A 287 16.49 -0.60 -22.18
N GLU A 288 16.30 -1.81 -21.68
CA GLU A 288 16.05 -3.00 -22.47
C GLU A 288 14.55 -3.33 -22.49
N HIS A 289 14.08 -3.90 -23.59
CA HIS A 289 12.67 -4.24 -23.81
C HIS A 289 12.42 -5.74 -23.87
N ILE A 290 13.48 -6.55 -23.84
CA ILE A 290 13.42 -8.00 -23.84
C ILE A 290 14.48 -8.56 -22.89
N SER A 291 14.14 -9.66 -22.25
CA SER A 291 15.05 -10.45 -21.42
C SER A 291 14.82 -11.94 -21.67
N ILE A 292 15.84 -12.75 -21.43
CA ILE A 292 15.70 -14.21 -21.43
C ILE A 292 15.50 -14.70 -20.01
N ILE A 293 14.71 -15.76 -19.92
CA ILE A 293 14.50 -16.50 -18.67
C ILE A 293 15.19 -17.85 -18.81
N VAL A 294 16.03 -18.16 -17.83
CA VAL A 294 16.86 -19.37 -17.85
C VAL A 294 16.63 -20.19 -16.59
N ASP A 295 16.90 -21.47 -16.65
CA ASP A 295 16.96 -22.35 -15.48
C ASP A 295 18.29 -22.22 -14.73
N GLU A 296 18.48 -23.03 -13.70
CA GLU A 296 19.71 -23.09 -12.90
C GLU A 296 20.96 -23.54 -13.68
N TYR A 297 20.80 -24.13 -14.84
CA TYR A 297 21.88 -24.56 -15.76
C TYR A 297 22.15 -23.55 -16.88
N GLY A 298 21.42 -22.46 -16.93
CA GLY A 298 21.53 -21.43 -17.98
C GLY A 298 20.81 -21.77 -19.28
N CYS A 299 19.97 -22.82 -19.29
CA CYS A 299 19.19 -23.19 -20.49
C CYS A 299 17.96 -22.29 -20.64
N LEU A 300 17.65 -21.89 -21.85
CA LEU A 300 16.52 -21.03 -22.19
C LEU A 300 15.18 -21.70 -21.80
N ARG A 301 14.44 -21.06 -20.92
CA ARG A 301 13.07 -21.43 -20.54
C ARG A 301 12.04 -20.59 -21.26
N GLY A 302 12.37 -19.34 -21.57
CA GLY A 302 11.49 -18.44 -22.29
C GLY A 302 12.07 -17.04 -22.39
N VAL A 303 11.23 -16.09 -22.79
CA VAL A 303 11.54 -14.66 -22.83
C VAL A 303 10.47 -13.90 -22.06
N VAL A 304 10.87 -12.77 -21.49
CA VAL A 304 9.95 -11.76 -20.93
C VAL A 304 10.24 -10.44 -21.62
N SER A 305 9.21 -9.86 -22.17
CA SER A 305 9.22 -8.55 -22.82
C SER A 305 8.66 -7.46 -21.89
N MET A 306 8.79 -6.20 -22.28
CA MET A 306 8.15 -5.09 -21.57
C MET A 306 6.62 -5.16 -21.73
N GLU A 307 6.16 -5.69 -22.82
CA GLU A 307 4.75 -5.92 -23.14
C GLU A 307 4.14 -6.91 -22.13
N ASP A 308 4.79 -8.06 -21.84
CA ASP A 308 4.33 -9.04 -20.83
C ASP A 308 4.15 -8.41 -19.45
N VAL A 309 5.06 -7.50 -19.08
CA VAL A 309 4.96 -6.77 -17.80
C VAL A 309 3.74 -5.86 -17.78
N ILE A 310 3.52 -5.09 -18.86
CA ILE A 310 2.38 -4.16 -18.97
C ILE A 310 1.06 -4.94 -19.01
N GLU A 311 1.00 -6.05 -19.71
CA GLU A 311 -0.16 -6.95 -19.74
C GLU A 311 -0.49 -7.48 -18.35
N THR A 312 0.52 -7.93 -17.62
CA THR A 312 0.34 -8.38 -16.23
C THR A 312 -0.19 -7.26 -15.33
N MET A 313 0.23 -6.00 -15.55
CA MET A 313 -0.22 -4.84 -14.78
C MET A 313 -1.64 -4.39 -15.16
N THR A 314 -1.96 -4.39 -16.46
CA THR A 314 -3.26 -3.91 -16.96
C THR A 314 -4.32 -5.02 -16.94
N GLY A 315 -3.88 -6.26 -17.06
CA GLY A 315 -4.73 -7.44 -17.24
C GLY A 315 -5.44 -7.45 -18.60
N VAL A 316 -4.83 -6.83 -19.59
CA VAL A 316 -5.31 -6.77 -20.99
C VAL A 316 -4.13 -7.16 -21.86
N GLU A 317 -4.33 -8.13 -22.75
CA GLU A 317 -3.37 -8.52 -23.78
C GLU A 317 -3.11 -7.34 -24.74
N ILE A 318 -1.85 -7.05 -24.98
CA ILE A 318 -1.40 -6.05 -25.94
C ILE A 318 -1.12 -6.79 -27.26
N VAL A 319 -1.96 -6.60 -28.25
CA VAL A 319 -1.85 -7.26 -29.55
C VAL A 319 -1.33 -6.24 -30.55
N ASP A 320 -0.20 -6.53 -31.19
CA ASP A 320 0.34 -5.73 -32.29
C ASP A 320 -0.31 -6.17 -33.63
N GLU A 321 -0.25 -5.31 -34.63
CA GLU A 321 -0.83 -5.56 -35.96
C GLU A 321 -0.23 -6.80 -36.65
N ASP A 322 1.01 -7.17 -36.31
CA ASP A 322 1.75 -8.30 -36.87
C ASP A 322 1.72 -9.57 -36.00
N ASP A 323 0.98 -9.58 -34.86
CA ASP A 323 0.99 -10.71 -33.94
C ASP A 323 0.28 -11.95 -34.52
N VAL A 324 0.99 -13.07 -34.49
CA VAL A 324 0.51 -14.38 -34.98
C VAL A 324 -0.55 -15.00 -34.05
N ALA A 325 -0.53 -14.64 -32.77
CA ALA A 325 -1.48 -15.13 -31.75
C ALA A 325 -1.65 -14.09 -30.66
N VAL A 326 -2.88 -13.99 -30.16
CA VAL A 326 -3.25 -13.07 -29.06
C VAL A 326 -2.59 -13.48 -27.73
N ASP A 327 -2.37 -14.77 -27.50
CA ASP A 327 -1.79 -15.34 -26.28
C ASP A 327 -0.71 -16.36 -26.65
N MET A 328 0.56 -15.99 -26.46
CA MET A 328 1.73 -16.83 -26.76
C MET A 328 1.85 -18.03 -25.82
N GLN A 329 1.33 -17.97 -24.60
CA GLN A 329 1.31 -19.11 -23.68
C GLN A 329 0.25 -20.15 -24.13
N ALA A 330 -0.89 -19.71 -24.62
CA ALA A 330 -1.88 -20.60 -25.20
C ALA A 330 -1.34 -21.31 -26.44
N LEU A 331 -0.66 -20.59 -27.32
CA LEU A 331 0.03 -21.13 -28.49
C LEU A 331 1.10 -22.16 -28.11
N ALA A 332 1.89 -21.89 -27.08
CA ALA A 332 2.90 -22.81 -26.57
C ALA A 332 2.28 -24.11 -26.05
N LYS A 333 1.16 -24.04 -25.33
CA LYS A 333 0.42 -25.22 -24.86
C LYS A 333 -0.10 -26.07 -26.03
N GLU A 334 -0.62 -25.45 -27.06
CA GLU A 334 -1.10 -26.13 -28.27
C GLU A 334 0.06 -26.83 -29.01
N LYS A 335 1.16 -26.12 -29.27
CA LYS A 335 2.37 -26.72 -29.88
C LYS A 335 2.92 -27.88 -29.06
N SER A 336 2.99 -27.76 -27.76
CA SER A 336 3.43 -28.85 -26.87
C SER A 336 2.54 -30.09 -26.98
N ARG A 337 1.21 -29.91 -27.02
CA ARG A 337 0.27 -31.04 -27.19
C ARG A 337 0.47 -31.75 -28.55
N LEU A 338 0.66 -30.98 -29.60
CA LEU A 338 0.90 -31.55 -30.94
C LEU A 338 2.22 -32.33 -31.04
N MET A 339 3.26 -31.89 -30.31
CA MET A 339 4.53 -32.62 -30.22
C MET A 339 4.46 -33.92 -29.44
N MET A 340 3.61 -33.98 -28.39
CA MET A 340 3.42 -35.18 -27.57
C MET A 340 2.56 -36.27 -28.27
N GLN A 341 1.85 -35.89 -29.35
CA GLN A 341 0.99 -36.81 -30.14
C GLN A 341 1.75 -37.44 -31.36
N LYS A 342 2.96 -36.99 -31.62
CA LYS A 342 3.86 -37.56 -32.63
C LYS A 342 4.89 -38.48 -31.98
#